data_caeb21e05100c0df79a6f0179278a974
#
_entry.id   caeb21e05100c0df79a6f0179278a974
#
_cell.length_a   1.000
_cell.length_b   1.000
_cell.length_c   1.000
_cell.angle_alpha   90.00
_cell.angle_beta   90.00
_cell.angle_gamma   90.00
#
_symmetry.space_group_name_H-M   'P 1'
#
loop_
_entity.id
_entity.type
_entity.pdbx_description
1 polymer ?
#
loop_
_entity_poly.entity_id
_entity_poly.type
_entity_poly.pdbx_seq_one_letter_code
_entity_poly.pdbx_strand_id
1 'polypeptide(L)'
;MRHDPAGASIIIMLRSLKLHGMAHAVDDLVTQGVPAFEAATPMLSQLLKAEMAEREVRSIAYHTKVARFPSYKDLTGFDFASSDINEATVRQLHRGEFIENAENVVLIGGPGTGKSHVATAIGVQAIEHHRRKGRFYSTVELVNALEQEKALGKAGKMAEMLTKIDLVILDELGYLPFSPSGGALLFHLLSKLYECLVSASAGSDLR
;
A
#
# COMPACT_ATOMS: atom_id res chain seq x y z
N MET A 1 -12.92 -3.34 39.81
CA MET A 1 -11.97 -3.93 38.87
C MET A 1 -10.95 -2.87 38.49
N ARG A 2 -9.69 -3.00 38.90
CA ARG A 2 -8.63 -2.10 38.44
C ARG A 2 -8.34 -2.47 36.99
N HIS A 3 -8.68 -1.59 36.06
CA HIS A 3 -8.28 -1.72 34.67
C HIS A 3 -6.76 -1.47 34.64
N ASP A 4 -5.96 -2.51 34.45
CA ASP A 4 -4.52 -2.36 34.25
C ASP A 4 -4.26 -1.94 32.79
N PRO A 5 -3.97 -0.66 32.52
CA PRO A 5 -3.77 -0.16 31.17
C PRO A 5 -2.52 -0.77 30.50
N ALA A 6 -1.58 -1.26 31.29
CA ALA A 6 -0.34 -1.84 30.76
C ALA A 6 -0.56 -3.28 30.26
N GLY A 7 -1.33 -4.09 31.00
CA GLY A 7 -1.73 -5.41 30.54
C GLY A 7 -2.59 -5.37 29.28
N ALA A 8 -3.55 -4.44 29.21
CA ALA A 8 -4.36 -4.22 28.01
C ALA A 8 -3.51 -3.85 26.78
N SER A 9 -2.46 -3.02 26.97
CA SER A 9 -1.53 -2.66 25.90
C SER A 9 -0.75 -3.89 25.37
N ILE A 10 -0.30 -4.80 26.23
CA ILE A 10 0.39 -6.05 25.83
C ILE A 10 -0.55 -6.94 25.03
N ILE A 11 -1.79 -7.11 25.45
CA ILE A 11 -2.78 -7.92 24.73
C ILE A 11 -3.01 -7.38 23.32
N ILE A 12 -3.12 -6.06 23.15
CA ILE A 12 -3.26 -5.42 21.85
C ILE A 12 -2.03 -5.69 20.97
N MET A 13 -0.82 -5.53 21.49
CA MET A 13 0.42 -5.81 20.75
C MET A 13 0.51 -7.29 20.34
N LEU A 14 0.17 -8.23 21.21
CA LEU A 14 0.16 -9.65 20.90
C LEU A 14 -0.86 -10.00 19.82
N ARG A 15 -2.06 -9.41 19.87
CA ARG A 15 -3.08 -9.60 18.84
C ARG A 15 -2.65 -9.04 17.49
N SER A 16 -1.99 -7.87 17.45
CA SER A 16 -1.45 -7.29 16.22
C SER A 16 -0.35 -8.17 15.59
N LEU A 17 0.42 -8.85 16.44
CA LEU A 17 1.40 -9.85 16.03
C LEU A 17 0.80 -11.21 15.67
N LYS A 18 -0.54 -11.38 15.77
CA LYS A 18 -1.29 -12.63 15.57
C LYS A 18 -0.90 -13.74 16.57
N LEU A 19 -0.39 -13.38 17.73
CA LEU A 19 -0.02 -14.28 18.82
C LEU A 19 -1.23 -14.49 19.78
N HIS A 20 -2.31 -15.03 19.24
CA HIS A 20 -3.60 -15.13 19.94
C HIS A 20 -3.52 -15.97 21.21
N GLY A 21 -2.76 -17.09 21.21
CA GLY A 21 -2.58 -17.92 22.41
C GLY A 21 -1.90 -17.18 23.56
N MET A 22 -0.87 -16.39 23.23
CA MET A 22 -0.20 -15.55 24.25
C MET A 22 -1.13 -14.43 24.74
N ALA A 23 -1.95 -13.84 23.86
CA ALA A 23 -2.89 -12.80 24.25
C ALA A 23 -3.94 -13.31 25.24
N HIS A 24 -4.43 -14.55 25.08
CA HIS A 24 -5.36 -15.19 26.02
C HIS A 24 -4.67 -15.49 27.36
N ALA A 25 -3.46 -16.07 27.33
CA ALA A 25 -2.72 -16.35 28.57
C ALA A 25 -2.40 -15.08 29.38
N VAL A 26 -2.08 -13.98 28.70
CA VAL A 26 -1.87 -12.68 29.36
C VAL A 26 -3.16 -12.14 29.97
N ASP A 27 -4.29 -12.30 29.30
CA ASP A 27 -5.61 -11.88 29.85
C ASP A 27 -5.95 -12.63 31.15
N ASP A 28 -5.67 -13.94 31.20
CA ASP A 28 -5.82 -14.76 32.39
C ASP A 28 -4.88 -14.29 33.54
N LEU A 29 -3.60 -14.02 33.23
CA LEU A 29 -2.63 -13.54 34.23
C LEU A 29 -2.98 -12.16 34.79
N VAL A 30 -3.48 -11.26 33.96
CA VAL A 30 -3.97 -9.93 34.37
C VAL A 30 -5.20 -10.07 35.28
N THR A 31 -6.13 -10.97 34.92
CA THR A 31 -7.34 -11.22 35.70
C THR A 31 -7.03 -11.81 37.07
N GLN A 32 -6.01 -12.68 37.15
CA GLN A 32 -5.55 -13.30 38.40
C GLN A 32 -4.73 -12.34 39.27
N GLY A 33 -4.27 -11.19 38.73
CA GLY A 33 -3.46 -10.22 39.45
C GLY A 33 -2.11 -10.79 39.89
N VAL A 34 -1.42 -11.53 39.02
CA VAL A 34 -0.15 -12.19 39.30
C VAL A 34 0.98 -11.17 39.43
N PRO A 35 1.57 -10.94 40.64
CA PRO A 35 2.57 -9.89 40.84
C PRO A 35 3.83 -10.04 39.97
N ALA A 36 4.22 -11.30 39.69
CA ALA A 36 5.36 -11.58 38.80
C ALA A 36 5.10 -11.11 37.36
N PHE A 37 3.85 -11.18 36.89
CA PHE A 37 3.49 -10.66 35.58
C PHE A 37 3.53 -9.12 35.55
N GLU A 38 3.01 -8.45 36.58
CA GLU A 38 3.08 -6.99 36.71
C GLU A 38 4.52 -6.49 36.63
N ALA A 39 5.43 -7.14 37.35
CA ALA A 39 6.86 -6.82 37.32
C ALA A 39 7.52 -7.06 35.94
N ALA A 40 7.06 -8.08 35.19
CA ALA A 40 7.57 -8.41 33.86
C ALA A 40 6.99 -7.55 32.73
N THR A 41 5.86 -6.89 32.98
CA THR A 41 5.11 -6.11 31.98
C THR A 41 5.96 -5.07 31.22
N PRO A 42 6.84 -4.27 31.85
CA PRO A 42 7.69 -3.30 31.11
C PRO A 42 8.64 -4.00 30.15
N MET A 43 9.25 -5.10 30.57
CA MET A 43 10.18 -5.89 29.73
C MET A 43 9.43 -6.50 28.54
N LEU A 44 8.29 -7.14 28.75
CA LEU A 44 7.45 -7.70 27.71
C LEU A 44 7.01 -6.64 26.70
N SER A 45 6.58 -5.47 27.18
CA SER A 45 6.21 -4.34 26.32
C SER A 45 7.38 -3.91 25.42
N GLN A 46 8.58 -3.83 25.98
CA GLN A 46 9.77 -3.45 25.20
C GLN A 46 10.12 -4.51 24.13
N LEU A 47 10.06 -5.80 24.45
CA LEU A 47 10.32 -6.88 23.51
C LEU A 47 9.29 -6.92 22.38
N LEU A 48 8.01 -6.74 22.71
CA LEU A 48 6.93 -6.72 21.70
C LEU A 48 7.05 -5.49 20.78
N LYS A 49 7.39 -4.33 21.30
CA LYS A 49 7.66 -3.13 20.48
C LYS A 49 8.84 -3.35 19.53
N ALA A 50 9.91 -4.00 19.98
CA ALA A 50 11.05 -4.33 19.14
C ALA A 50 10.66 -5.28 17.99
N GLU A 51 9.89 -6.34 18.29
CA GLU A 51 9.38 -7.26 17.26
C GLU A 51 8.43 -6.58 16.27
N MET A 52 7.55 -5.68 16.76
CA MET A 52 6.66 -4.91 15.89
C MET A 52 7.45 -4.03 14.93
N ALA A 53 8.47 -3.32 15.42
CA ALA A 53 9.33 -2.47 14.61
C ALA A 53 10.09 -3.29 13.55
N GLU A 54 10.64 -4.45 13.92
CA GLU A 54 11.35 -5.34 13.01
C GLU A 54 10.42 -5.90 11.91
N ARG A 55 9.18 -6.28 12.27
CA ARG A 55 8.19 -6.71 11.28
C ARG A 55 7.79 -5.59 10.34
N GLU A 56 7.69 -4.38 10.84
CA GLU A 56 7.39 -3.21 10.03
C GLU A 56 8.48 -2.96 8.97
N VAL A 57 9.75 -2.95 9.39
CA VAL A 57 10.90 -2.80 8.49
C VAL A 57 10.89 -3.88 7.40
N ARG A 58 10.70 -5.15 7.79
CA ARG A 58 10.61 -6.27 6.84
C ARG A 58 9.43 -6.13 5.88
N SER A 59 8.28 -5.67 6.37
CA SER A 59 7.08 -5.46 5.55
C SER A 59 7.30 -4.36 4.52
N ILE A 60 7.87 -3.22 4.93
CA ILE A 60 8.21 -2.11 4.02
C ILE A 60 9.19 -2.60 2.94
N ALA A 61 10.28 -3.24 3.33
CA ALA A 61 11.27 -3.76 2.39
C ALA A 61 10.65 -4.75 1.38
N TYR A 62 9.77 -5.64 1.84
CA TYR A 62 9.04 -6.57 0.97
C TYR A 62 8.13 -5.84 -0.01
N HIS A 63 7.30 -4.90 0.46
CA HIS A 63 6.36 -4.18 -0.40
C HIS A 63 7.06 -3.25 -1.38
N THR A 64 8.16 -2.60 -1.00
CA THR A 64 8.98 -1.79 -1.90
C THR A 64 9.58 -2.66 -3.02
N LYS A 65 10.11 -3.82 -2.68
CA LYS A 65 10.63 -4.79 -3.68
C LYS A 65 9.53 -5.28 -4.62
N VAL A 66 8.36 -5.62 -4.08
CA VAL A 66 7.23 -6.12 -4.87
C VAL A 66 6.63 -5.03 -5.74
N ALA A 67 6.68 -3.77 -5.34
CA ALA A 67 6.15 -2.64 -6.11
C ALA A 67 6.83 -2.47 -7.48
N ARG A 68 8.07 -2.91 -7.65
CA ARG A 68 8.82 -2.85 -8.90
C ARG A 68 8.98 -1.43 -9.46
N PHE A 69 9.28 -0.47 -8.59
CA PHE A 69 9.63 0.87 -9.05
C PHE A 69 10.90 0.81 -9.93
N PRO A 70 10.97 1.59 -11.01
CA PRO A 70 12.15 1.61 -11.90
C PRO A 70 13.42 2.10 -11.17
N SER A 71 13.24 2.98 -10.19
CA SER A 71 14.29 3.46 -9.28
C SER A 71 13.64 4.01 -8.02
N TYR A 72 14.40 4.11 -6.92
CA TYR A 72 13.94 4.84 -5.74
C TYR A 72 13.87 6.34 -6.06
N LYS A 73 12.75 6.98 -5.76
CA LYS A 73 12.54 8.43 -5.90
C LYS A 73 11.77 8.93 -4.69
N ASP A 74 12.15 10.12 -4.22
CA ASP A 74 11.42 10.89 -3.24
C ASP A 74 11.22 12.34 -3.72
N LEU A 75 10.44 13.13 -3.00
CA LEU A 75 10.23 14.53 -3.35
C LEU A 75 11.39 15.44 -2.95
N THR A 76 12.32 14.99 -2.11
CA THR A 76 13.49 15.79 -1.73
C THR A 76 14.47 15.91 -2.88
N GLY A 77 14.51 14.89 -3.75
CA GLY A 77 15.30 14.89 -4.99
C GLY A 77 14.58 15.52 -6.19
N PHE A 78 13.39 16.11 -6.02
CA PHE A 78 12.65 16.73 -7.12
C PHE A 78 12.82 18.25 -7.12
N ASP A 79 13.31 18.80 -8.23
CA ASP A 79 13.48 20.24 -8.41
C ASP A 79 12.18 20.90 -8.91
N PHE A 80 11.38 21.38 -7.97
CA PHE A 80 10.14 22.10 -8.26
C PHE A 80 10.40 23.47 -8.94
N ALA A 81 11.55 24.10 -8.68
CA ALA A 81 11.83 25.43 -9.22
C ALA A 81 12.07 25.40 -10.73
N SER A 82 12.58 24.28 -11.27
CA SER A 82 12.79 24.07 -12.70
C SER A 82 11.60 23.37 -13.40
N SER A 83 10.49 23.18 -12.72
CA SER A 83 9.32 22.42 -13.23
C SER A 83 8.05 23.26 -13.22
N ASP A 84 7.21 23.09 -14.22
CA ASP A 84 5.86 23.70 -14.29
C ASP A 84 4.83 22.98 -13.39
N ILE A 85 5.25 21.96 -12.65
CA ILE A 85 4.37 21.17 -11.77
C ILE A 85 3.98 21.99 -10.54
N ASN A 86 2.70 22.01 -10.20
CA ASN A 86 2.22 22.64 -8.99
C ASN A 86 2.68 21.86 -7.74
N GLU A 87 3.65 22.40 -7.02
CA GLU A 87 4.21 21.78 -5.81
C GLU A 87 3.17 21.48 -4.74
N ALA A 88 2.22 22.40 -4.51
CA ALA A 88 1.19 22.22 -3.49
C ALA A 88 0.31 21.00 -3.78
N THR A 89 -0.08 20.82 -5.06
CA THR A 89 -0.85 19.65 -5.50
C THR A 89 -0.05 18.35 -5.33
N VAL A 90 1.23 18.35 -5.71
CA VAL A 90 2.07 17.15 -5.54
C VAL A 90 2.24 16.79 -4.07
N ARG A 91 2.46 17.78 -3.20
CA ARG A 91 2.56 17.55 -1.75
C ARG A 91 1.24 17.07 -1.16
N GLN A 92 0.10 17.50 -1.67
CA GLN A 92 -1.21 16.99 -1.30
C GLN A 92 -1.35 15.51 -1.68
N LEU A 93 -1.03 15.14 -2.91
CA LEU A 93 -1.04 13.74 -3.35
C LEU A 93 -0.08 12.87 -2.54
N HIS A 94 1.09 13.40 -2.18
CA HIS A 94 2.09 12.70 -1.38
C HIS A 94 1.60 12.38 0.05
N ARG A 95 0.59 13.09 0.58
CA ARG A 95 -0.07 12.74 1.84
C ARG A 95 -0.93 11.47 1.77
N GLY A 96 -1.28 11.02 0.57
CA GLY A 96 -1.93 9.73 0.36
C GLY A 96 -3.44 9.72 0.58
N GLU A 97 -4.08 10.85 0.91
CA GLU A 97 -5.53 10.94 1.17
C GLU A 97 -6.37 10.46 -0.03
N PHE A 98 -5.89 10.71 -1.26
CA PHE A 98 -6.54 10.25 -2.48
C PHE A 98 -6.67 8.72 -2.58
N ILE A 99 -5.74 7.97 -1.95
CA ILE A 99 -5.79 6.50 -1.91
C ILE A 99 -6.93 6.05 -0.98
N GLU A 100 -7.12 6.73 0.14
CA GLU A 100 -8.20 6.44 1.10
C GLU A 100 -9.58 6.75 0.51
N ASN A 101 -9.65 7.83 -0.27
CA ASN A 101 -10.86 8.26 -0.96
C ASN A 101 -11.12 7.49 -2.28
N ALA A 102 -10.26 6.53 -2.63
CA ALA A 102 -10.34 5.77 -3.89
C ALA A 102 -10.36 6.67 -5.15
N GLU A 103 -9.62 7.77 -5.12
CA GLU A 103 -9.55 8.73 -6.22
C GLU A 103 -8.49 8.32 -7.25
N ASN A 104 -8.76 8.59 -8.53
CA ASN A 104 -7.81 8.38 -9.62
C ASN A 104 -7.05 9.67 -9.93
N VAL A 105 -5.75 9.55 -10.13
CA VAL A 105 -4.86 10.67 -10.47
C VAL A 105 -4.26 10.45 -11.84
N VAL A 106 -4.31 11.46 -12.69
CA VAL A 106 -3.70 11.45 -14.04
C VAL A 106 -2.65 12.54 -14.11
N LEU A 107 -1.40 12.15 -14.40
CA LEU A 107 -0.28 13.05 -14.62
C LEU A 107 -0.07 13.27 -16.11
N ILE A 108 -0.34 14.48 -16.60
CA ILE A 108 -0.23 14.84 -18.02
C ILE A 108 0.93 15.82 -18.21
N GLY A 109 1.74 15.61 -19.27
CA GLY A 109 2.86 16.48 -19.61
C GLY A 109 3.79 15.83 -20.62
N GLY A 110 4.69 16.63 -21.20
CA GLY A 110 5.70 16.18 -22.16
C GLY A 110 6.74 15.22 -21.58
N PRO A 111 7.64 14.66 -22.40
CA PRO A 111 8.77 13.88 -21.93
C PRO A 111 9.68 14.75 -21.06
N GLY A 112 10.31 14.15 -20.03
CA GLY A 112 11.24 14.86 -19.14
C GLY A 112 10.63 15.78 -18.10
N THR A 113 9.30 15.98 -18.04
CA THR A 113 8.63 16.86 -17.08
C THR A 113 8.53 16.33 -15.65
N GLY A 114 9.10 15.15 -15.36
CA GLY A 114 9.14 14.60 -14.00
C GLY A 114 7.93 13.74 -13.58
N LYS A 115 6.99 13.42 -14.48
CA LYS A 115 5.80 12.59 -14.18
C LYS A 115 6.14 11.27 -13.48
N SER A 116 7.05 10.49 -14.06
CA SER A 116 7.47 9.20 -13.50
C SER A 116 8.20 9.36 -12.16
N HIS A 117 8.95 10.47 -11.97
CA HIS A 117 9.56 10.78 -10.69
C HIS A 117 8.49 11.03 -9.62
N VAL A 118 7.54 11.93 -9.90
CA VAL A 118 6.45 12.27 -8.97
C VAL A 118 5.59 11.04 -8.67
N ALA A 119 5.18 10.28 -9.70
CA ALA A 119 4.40 9.04 -9.51
C ALA A 119 5.14 8.02 -8.62
N THR A 120 6.44 7.84 -8.87
CA THR A 120 7.28 6.93 -8.06
C THR A 120 7.43 7.44 -6.63
N ALA A 121 7.68 8.74 -6.42
CA ALA A 121 7.81 9.32 -5.09
C ALA A 121 6.52 9.18 -4.26
N ILE A 122 5.35 9.39 -4.88
CA ILE A 122 4.05 9.14 -4.24
C ILE A 122 3.91 7.65 -3.89
N GLY A 123 4.29 6.74 -4.79
CA GLY A 123 4.23 5.31 -4.56
C GLY A 123 5.16 4.83 -3.43
N VAL A 124 6.38 5.34 -3.37
CA VAL A 124 7.33 5.07 -2.28
C VAL A 124 6.77 5.54 -0.95
N GLN A 125 6.27 6.78 -0.90
CA GLN A 125 5.65 7.35 0.30
C GLN A 125 4.45 6.53 0.76
N ALA A 126 3.60 6.09 -0.17
CA ALA A 126 2.44 5.25 0.15
C ALA A 126 2.85 3.94 0.85
N ILE A 127 3.97 3.33 0.44
CA ILE A 127 4.48 2.11 1.06
C ILE A 127 5.16 2.40 2.40
N GLU A 128 6.11 3.34 2.43
CA GLU A 128 7.00 3.55 3.57
C GLU A 128 6.29 4.21 4.75
N HIS A 129 5.41 5.18 4.49
CA HIS A 129 4.78 5.97 5.53
C HIS A 129 3.29 5.67 5.72
N HIS A 130 2.58 5.29 4.65
CA HIS A 130 1.15 4.98 4.73
C HIS A 130 0.85 3.47 4.75
N ARG A 131 1.90 2.60 4.68
CA ARG A 131 1.79 1.13 4.74
C ARG A 131 0.83 0.55 3.70
N ARG A 132 0.70 1.24 2.56
CA ARG A 132 -0.13 0.80 1.45
C ARG A 132 0.64 -0.16 0.55
N LYS A 133 -0.08 -1.04 -0.12
CA LYS A 133 0.50 -1.93 -1.12
C LYS A 133 0.51 -1.21 -2.46
N GLY A 134 1.70 -0.93 -2.97
CA GLY A 134 1.89 -0.27 -4.26
C GLY A 134 2.33 -1.24 -5.35
N ARG A 135 2.02 -0.94 -6.61
CA ARG A 135 2.52 -1.66 -7.78
C ARG A 135 2.74 -0.69 -8.93
N PHE A 136 3.93 -0.75 -9.51
CA PHE A 136 4.30 0.03 -10.68
C PHE A 136 4.33 -0.87 -11.93
N TYR A 137 3.80 -0.38 -13.03
CA TYR A 137 3.89 -1.03 -14.33
C TYR A 137 4.23 0.00 -15.41
N SER A 138 5.15 -0.36 -16.31
CA SER A 138 5.08 0.16 -17.67
C SER A 138 3.82 -0.39 -18.32
N THR A 139 3.04 0.47 -18.95
CA THR A 139 1.77 0.06 -19.57
C THR A 139 2.00 -0.99 -20.64
N VAL A 140 3.12 -0.94 -21.37
CA VAL A 140 3.49 -1.93 -22.37
C VAL A 140 3.71 -3.31 -21.74
N GLU A 141 4.46 -3.38 -20.63
CA GLU A 141 4.69 -4.66 -19.93
C GLU A 141 3.39 -5.23 -19.39
N LEU A 142 2.50 -4.39 -18.88
CA LEU A 142 1.21 -4.79 -18.38
C LEU A 142 0.34 -5.39 -19.50
N VAL A 143 0.25 -4.72 -20.65
CA VAL A 143 -0.52 -5.20 -21.79
C VAL A 143 0.03 -6.53 -22.31
N ASN A 144 1.35 -6.66 -22.45
CA ASN A 144 1.99 -7.92 -22.84
C ASN A 144 1.66 -9.05 -21.86
N ALA A 145 1.66 -8.77 -20.56
CA ALA A 145 1.31 -9.75 -19.53
C ALA A 145 -0.17 -10.18 -19.62
N LEU A 146 -1.08 -9.24 -19.91
CA LEU A 146 -2.51 -9.53 -20.11
C LEU A 146 -2.76 -10.38 -21.36
N GLU A 147 -2.05 -10.11 -22.45
CA GLU A 147 -2.11 -10.91 -23.68
C GLU A 147 -1.60 -12.33 -23.45
N GLN A 148 -0.48 -12.49 -22.75
CA GLN A 148 0.04 -13.80 -22.37
C GLN A 148 -0.94 -14.58 -21.49
N GLU A 149 -1.53 -13.91 -20.49
CA GLU A 149 -2.51 -14.51 -19.61
C GLU A 149 -3.72 -15.04 -20.40
N LYS A 150 -4.21 -14.25 -21.36
CA LYS A 150 -5.29 -14.64 -22.26
C LYS A 150 -4.90 -15.85 -23.11
N ALA A 151 -3.71 -15.83 -23.69
CA ALA A 151 -3.21 -16.94 -24.52
C ALA A 151 -3.08 -18.26 -23.75
N LEU A 152 -2.76 -18.18 -22.44
CA LEU A 152 -2.66 -19.33 -21.55
C LEU A 152 -4.01 -19.79 -20.97
N GLY A 153 -5.12 -19.19 -21.36
CA GLY A 153 -6.45 -19.50 -20.82
C GLY A 153 -6.63 -19.13 -19.33
N LYS A 154 -5.81 -18.21 -18.82
CA LYS A 154 -5.82 -17.79 -17.40
C LYS A 154 -6.36 -16.35 -17.22
N ALA A 155 -7.14 -15.88 -18.19
CA ALA A 155 -7.64 -14.52 -18.21
C ALA A 155 -8.34 -14.12 -16.89
N GLY A 156 -7.99 -12.94 -16.37
CA GLY A 156 -8.57 -12.37 -15.16
C GLY A 156 -7.74 -12.49 -13.88
N LYS A 157 -6.69 -13.32 -13.84
CA LYS A 157 -5.82 -13.46 -12.65
C LYS A 157 -5.07 -12.17 -12.30
N MET A 158 -4.55 -11.49 -13.34
CA MET A 158 -3.88 -10.21 -13.15
C MET A 158 -4.84 -9.19 -12.55
N ALA A 159 -6.04 -9.08 -13.10
CA ALA A 159 -7.05 -8.18 -12.59
C ALA A 159 -7.43 -8.50 -11.14
N GLU A 160 -7.63 -9.79 -10.80
CA GLU A 160 -7.91 -10.22 -9.44
C GLU A 160 -6.75 -9.95 -8.47
N MET A 161 -5.51 -10.05 -8.93
CA MET A 161 -4.34 -9.69 -8.13
C MET A 161 -4.30 -8.18 -7.86
N LEU A 162 -4.57 -7.37 -8.88
CA LEU A 162 -4.50 -5.91 -8.77
C LEU A 162 -5.63 -5.31 -7.93
N THR A 163 -6.80 -5.95 -7.83
CA THR A 163 -7.86 -5.51 -6.91
C THR A 163 -7.49 -5.63 -5.42
N LYS A 164 -6.40 -6.32 -5.10
CA LYS A 164 -5.86 -6.46 -3.72
C LYS A 164 -4.72 -5.47 -3.43
N ILE A 165 -4.42 -4.57 -4.37
CA ILE A 165 -3.38 -3.55 -4.29
C ILE A 165 -4.05 -2.21 -4.03
N ASP A 166 -3.49 -1.43 -3.09
CA ASP A 166 -4.07 -0.14 -2.70
C ASP A 166 -3.75 0.98 -3.72
N LEU A 167 -2.59 0.89 -4.40
CA LEU A 167 -2.13 1.88 -5.39
C LEU A 167 -1.50 1.19 -6.60
N VAL A 168 -2.10 1.35 -7.77
CA VAL A 168 -1.53 0.90 -9.04
C VAL A 168 -1.06 2.12 -9.83
N ILE A 169 0.21 2.12 -10.22
CA ILE A 169 0.82 3.17 -11.03
C ILE A 169 1.05 2.61 -12.44
N LEU A 170 0.49 3.29 -13.44
CA LEU A 170 0.68 2.97 -14.85
C LEU A 170 1.45 4.11 -15.51
N ASP A 171 2.66 3.81 -15.96
CA ASP A 171 3.50 4.77 -16.67
C ASP A 171 3.43 4.53 -18.18
N GLU A 172 3.65 5.60 -18.95
CA GLU A 172 3.68 5.57 -20.43
C GLU A 172 2.34 5.20 -21.09
N LEU A 173 1.20 5.54 -20.47
CA LEU A 173 -0.14 5.15 -20.94
C LEU A 173 -0.45 5.64 -22.37
N GLY A 174 0.15 6.72 -22.84
CA GLY A 174 -0.15 7.35 -24.15
C GLY A 174 0.94 7.19 -25.20
N TYR A 175 1.98 6.41 -24.97
CA TYR A 175 3.19 6.46 -25.82
C TYR A 175 3.19 5.51 -27.02
N LEU A 176 2.44 4.40 -26.98
CA LEU A 176 2.45 3.40 -28.06
C LEU A 176 1.03 2.99 -28.46
N PRO A 177 0.79 2.80 -29.76
CA PRO A 177 -0.42 2.15 -30.23
C PRO A 177 -0.39 0.68 -29.79
N PHE A 178 -1.29 0.32 -28.90
CA PHE A 178 -1.50 -1.08 -28.54
C PHE A 178 -2.17 -1.84 -29.68
N SER A 179 -1.97 -3.16 -29.74
CA SER A 179 -2.85 -4.01 -30.56
C SER A 179 -4.32 -3.78 -30.16
N PRO A 180 -5.29 -3.92 -31.07
CA PRO A 180 -6.71 -3.80 -30.71
C PRO A 180 -7.09 -4.72 -29.54
N SER A 181 -6.50 -5.93 -29.48
CA SER A 181 -6.75 -6.87 -28.38
C SER A 181 -6.12 -6.41 -27.07
N GLY A 182 -4.91 -5.87 -27.11
CA GLY A 182 -4.20 -5.34 -25.93
C GLY A 182 -4.89 -4.12 -25.33
N GLY A 183 -5.34 -3.19 -26.19
CA GLY A 183 -6.13 -2.04 -25.77
C GLY A 183 -7.45 -2.44 -25.10
N ALA A 184 -8.16 -3.42 -25.66
CA ALA A 184 -9.40 -3.94 -25.07
C ALA A 184 -9.16 -4.62 -23.71
N LEU A 185 -8.06 -5.38 -23.56
CA LEU A 185 -7.70 -6.01 -22.28
C LEU A 185 -7.34 -4.98 -21.22
N LEU A 186 -6.58 -3.95 -21.57
CA LEU A 186 -6.24 -2.85 -20.67
C LEU A 186 -7.49 -2.10 -20.23
N PHE A 187 -8.38 -1.76 -21.17
CA PHE A 187 -9.65 -1.10 -20.86
C PHE A 187 -10.50 -1.95 -19.90
N HIS A 188 -10.62 -3.23 -20.15
CA HIS A 188 -11.36 -4.13 -19.26
C HIS A 188 -10.74 -4.21 -17.86
N LEU A 189 -9.40 -4.26 -17.76
CA LEU A 189 -8.71 -4.21 -16.50
C LEU A 189 -9.01 -2.92 -15.74
N LEU A 190 -8.88 -1.75 -16.39
CA LEU A 190 -9.13 -0.44 -15.76
C LEU A 190 -10.59 -0.32 -15.29
N SER A 191 -11.55 -0.79 -16.10
CA SER A 191 -12.97 -0.81 -15.71
C SER A 191 -13.19 -1.66 -14.45
N LYS A 192 -12.58 -2.83 -14.38
CA LYS A 192 -12.70 -3.72 -13.20
C LYS A 192 -12.07 -3.11 -11.95
N LEU A 193 -10.92 -2.44 -12.08
CA LEU A 193 -10.29 -1.75 -10.95
C LEU A 193 -11.18 -0.59 -10.47
N TYR A 194 -11.76 0.17 -11.39
CA TYR A 194 -12.67 1.27 -11.07
C TYR A 194 -13.94 0.78 -10.32
N GLU A 195 -14.57 -0.29 -10.80
CA GLU A 195 -15.73 -0.90 -10.13
C GLU A 195 -15.42 -1.36 -8.69
N CYS A 196 -14.24 -1.96 -8.47
CA CYS A 196 -13.82 -2.37 -7.14
C CYS A 196 -13.62 -1.18 -6.19
N LEU A 197 -13.08 -0.06 -6.68
CA LEU A 197 -12.89 1.18 -5.91
C LEU A 197 -14.24 1.79 -5.51
N VAL A 198 -15.20 1.89 -6.43
CA VAL A 198 -16.54 2.42 -6.16
C VAL A 198 -17.30 1.55 -5.15
N SER A 199 -17.18 0.23 -5.23
CA SER A 199 -17.82 -0.67 -4.27
C SER A 199 -17.22 -0.59 -2.86
N ALA A 200 -15.91 -0.32 -2.76
CA ALA A 200 -15.22 -0.16 -1.47
C ALA A 200 -15.62 1.17 -0.79
N SER A 201 -15.74 2.26 -1.53
CA SER A 201 -16.18 3.56 -1.00
C SER A 201 -17.64 3.54 -0.54
N ALA A 202 -18.53 2.89 -1.28
CA ALA A 202 -19.95 2.73 -0.90
C ALA A 202 -20.16 1.87 0.36
N GLY A 203 -19.21 0.99 0.71
CA GLY A 203 -19.24 0.16 1.91
C GLY A 203 -18.75 0.85 3.19
N SER A 204 -18.05 1.98 3.07
CA SER A 204 -17.54 2.76 4.21
C SER A 204 -18.60 3.67 4.84
N ASP A 205 -19.65 4.02 4.10
CA ASP A 205 -20.74 4.89 4.57
C ASP A 205 -21.84 4.14 5.36
N LEU A 206 -21.68 2.81 5.58
CA LEU A 206 -22.66 1.96 6.26
C LEU A 206 -22.14 1.37 7.60
N ARG A 207 -21.12 2.00 8.24
CA ARG A 207 -20.68 1.59 9.58
C ARG A 207 -20.65 2.72 10.57
#